data_f412d40e17fbcaca7c1c5c055189d23f
#
_entry.id   f412d40e17fbcaca7c1c5c055189d23f
#
_cell.length_a   1.000
_cell.length_b   1.000
_cell.length_c   1.000
_cell.angle_alpha   90.00
_cell.angle_beta   90.00
_cell.angle_gamma   90.00
#
_symmetry.space_group_name_H-M   'P 1'
#
loop_
_entity.id
_entity.type
_entity.pdbx_description
1 polymer ?
#
loop_
_entity_poly.entity_id
_entity_poly.type
_entity_poly.pdbx_seq_one_letter_code
_entity_poly.pdbx_strand_id
1 'polypeptide(L)'
;MRPAGPWSLARTVLRRRARGIAAGALLGALATACGAGLLSLAAWLLATAAEHPPVTALSVAVVLTRALGVGRGVARYAERLVGHDAALRALADLRNRVYARLAATEPVRRFRSGDLVSRLVSDTDSVQDLVVRGVLPMVAAALVGSGAVLLATVLLVPGGALLAAGLLLAGLAVPALAAALSHRPAARAARARARLSTGLVDLLDGAPDLLAYGATGRAVRAVERADDALTRTARRDAALLGLGAGSGALLAGLTLAGTLLLGVAAVDAGTLDAVPMAVLVLTALAAFEIVAPLPAAAAKLAGVRAGLARLVPVLTAAPSVAHRDPGPGPLPARGDLRIRGLTAAYPEPDGGPGRTVLAGLDLDVAEGEHVAVVGASGSGKSTLAAVLFRFLDPVAGSVTLGGRELATRPPDEVRRVVSGVPADPHVFDSTVRENLRLAAPDATDADLSAVLRRVGLAGLGLDAEVGAHGARLSGGMRRRLAVARALLVDPAVLVLDEPTAHLDADTRDTVLDDLLAAAAGRSVVLITHDPAVLDRVDAVHTLRDGRLHRRAGAGHRAGTGPSYAAPNA
;
A
#
# COMPACT_ATOMS: atom_id res chain seq x y z
N MET A 1 13.69 12.91 -4.06
CA MET A 1 14.65 12.15 -3.23
C MET A 1 14.06 10.76 -2.94
N ARG A 2 14.75 9.70 -3.34
CA ARG A 2 14.36 8.32 -3.00
C ARG A 2 14.72 8.06 -1.53
N PRO A 3 13.82 7.48 -0.71
CA PRO A 3 14.13 7.21 0.69
C PRO A 3 15.16 6.09 0.79
N ALA A 4 16.29 6.36 1.44
CA ALA A 4 17.35 5.37 1.67
C ALA A 4 17.02 4.35 2.78
N GLY A 5 15.91 4.56 3.52
CA GLY A 5 15.48 3.67 4.59
C GLY A 5 14.17 4.12 5.26
N PRO A 6 13.64 3.33 6.20
CA PRO A 6 12.34 3.60 6.82
C PRO A 6 12.28 4.96 7.54
N TRP A 7 13.33 5.33 8.27
CA TRP A 7 13.38 6.60 8.99
C TRP A 7 13.57 7.81 8.07
N SER A 8 14.25 7.66 6.91
CA SER A 8 14.34 8.73 5.91
C SER A 8 12.98 8.96 5.25
N LEU A 9 12.19 7.90 5.03
CA LEU A 9 10.81 8.01 4.58
C LEU A 9 9.95 8.74 5.62
N ALA A 10 9.99 8.33 6.89
CA ALA A 10 9.29 9.00 7.98
C ALA A 10 9.62 10.49 8.02
N ARG A 11 10.90 10.84 8.03
CA ARG A 11 11.35 12.24 8.02
C ARG A 11 10.81 13.04 6.84
N THR A 12 10.78 12.46 5.65
CA THR A 12 10.25 13.12 4.45
C THR A 12 8.76 13.38 4.57
N VAL A 13 7.99 12.43 5.11
CA VAL A 13 6.55 12.58 5.34
C VAL A 13 6.27 13.63 6.41
N LEU A 14 6.95 13.56 7.55
CA LEU A 14 6.76 14.48 8.67
C LEU A 14 7.13 15.92 8.31
N ARG A 15 8.23 16.16 7.57
CA ARG A 15 8.65 17.49 7.14
C ARG A 15 7.61 18.23 6.30
N ARG A 16 6.85 17.52 5.47
CA ARG A 16 5.80 18.16 4.65
C ARG A 16 4.64 18.72 5.47
N ARG A 17 4.40 18.17 6.66
CA ARG A 17 3.31 18.57 7.57
C ARG A 17 3.84 19.08 8.92
N ALA A 18 5.10 19.51 8.95
CA ALA A 18 5.81 19.88 10.18
C ALA A 18 5.07 20.95 10.99
N ARG A 19 4.48 21.97 10.33
CA ARG A 19 3.74 23.04 11.02
C ARG A 19 2.51 22.50 11.77
N GLY A 20 1.70 21.67 11.14
CA GLY A 20 0.53 21.07 11.77
C GLY A 20 0.91 20.12 12.91
N ILE A 21 1.96 19.29 12.71
CA ILE A 21 2.46 18.37 13.73
C ILE A 21 3.03 19.16 14.92
N ALA A 22 3.80 20.24 14.68
CA ALA A 22 4.34 21.10 15.73
C ALA A 22 3.22 21.79 16.52
N ALA A 23 2.22 22.34 15.83
CA ALA A 23 1.06 22.96 16.48
C ALA A 23 0.28 21.94 17.34
N GLY A 24 0.03 20.72 16.83
CA GLY A 24 -0.58 19.64 17.59
C GLY A 24 0.25 19.23 18.82
N ALA A 25 1.58 19.14 18.66
CA ALA A 25 2.48 18.81 19.77
C ALA A 25 2.50 19.90 20.86
N LEU A 26 2.51 21.18 20.48
CA LEU A 26 2.44 22.29 21.43
C LEU A 26 1.10 22.34 22.16
N LEU A 27 -0.02 22.13 21.45
CA LEU A 27 -1.35 22.03 22.08
C LEU A 27 -1.43 20.84 23.04
N GLY A 28 -0.84 19.69 22.67
CA GLY A 28 -0.74 18.52 23.53
C GLY A 28 0.12 18.78 24.77
N ALA A 29 1.25 19.47 24.61
CA ALA A 29 2.08 19.91 25.72
C ALA A 29 1.32 20.89 26.64
N LEU A 30 0.59 21.85 26.07
CA LEU A 30 -0.25 22.79 26.84
C LEU A 30 -1.34 22.06 27.63
N ALA A 31 -2.06 21.13 27.00
CA ALA A 31 -3.09 20.33 27.67
C ALA A 31 -2.52 19.52 28.84
N THR A 32 -1.32 18.97 28.64
CA THR A 32 -0.60 18.19 29.64
C THR A 32 -0.05 19.08 30.76
N ALA A 33 0.49 20.25 30.43
CA ALA A 33 0.96 21.26 31.39
C ALA A 33 -0.20 21.78 32.26
N CYS A 34 -1.37 22.03 31.66
CA CYS A 34 -2.57 22.37 32.44
C CYS A 34 -2.95 21.26 33.43
N GLY A 35 -2.83 19.97 33.03
CA GLY A 35 -3.08 18.84 33.92
C GLY A 35 -2.09 18.74 35.08
N ALA A 36 -0.80 18.88 34.81
CA ALA A 36 0.25 18.88 35.84
C ALA A 36 0.11 20.11 36.74
N GLY A 37 -0.12 21.28 36.16
CA GLY A 37 -0.36 22.51 36.91
C GLY A 37 -1.57 22.44 37.83
N LEU A 38 -2.65 21.78 37.38
CA LEU A 38 -3.82 21.50 38.23
C LEU A 38 -3.46 20.73 39.51
N LEU A 39 -2.66 19.66 39.35
CA LEU A 39 -2.29 18.82 40.50
C LEU A 39 -1.34 19.56 41.42
N SER A 40 -0.35 20.28 40.88
CA SER A 40 0.57 21.11 41.67
C SER A 40 -0.16 22.26 42.42
N LEU A 41 -1.10 22.91 41.73
CA LEU A 41 -1.90 23.99 42.32
C LEU A 41 -2.90 23.48 43.37
N ALA A 42 -3.48 22.28 43.16
CA ALA A 42 -4.31 21.62 44.16
C ALA A 42 -3.50 21.26 45.42
N ALA A 43 -2.25 20.82 45.25
CA ALA A 43 -1.35 20.58 46.38
C ALA A 43 -1.10 21.86 47.18
N TRP A 44 -0.81 22.95 46.50
CA TRP A 44 -0.62 24.25 47.12
C TRP A 44 -1.85 24.72 47.85
N LEU A 45 -3.05 24.62 47.21
CA LEU A 45 -4.32 25.01 47.80
C LEU A 45 -4.65 24.23 49.09
N LEU A 46 -4.48 22.90 49.02
CA LEU A 46 -4.79 22.04 50.17
C LEU A 46 -3.83 22.28 51.33
N ALA A 47 -2.55 22.39 51.06
CA ALA A 47 -1.53 22.64 52.07
C ALA A 47 -1.68 24.03 52.69
N THR A 48 -1.89 25.07 51.88
CA THR A 48 -2.11 26.44 52.39
C THR A 48 -3.43 26.54 53.14
N ALA A 49 -4.50 25.88 52.70
CA ALA A 49 -5.78 25.89 53.41
C ALA A 49 -5.69 25.28 54.85
N ALA A 50 -4.78 24.32 55.05
CA ALA A 50 -4.51 23.74 56.37
C ALA A 50 -3.90 24.73 57.37
N GLU A 51 -3.27 25.82 56.86
CA GLU A 51 -2.75 26.91 57.70
C GLU A 51 -3.83 27.94 58.11
N HIS A 52 -5.08 27.73 57.70
CA HIS A 52 -6.25 28.57 57.99
C HIS A 52 -6.11 30.06 57.61
N PRO A 53 -5.62 30.38 56.40
CA PRO A 53 -5.51 31.75 55.93
C PRO A 53 -6.90 32.36 55.67
N PRO A 54 -7.02 33.71 55.54
CA PRO A 54 -8.28 34.30 55.11
C PRO A 54 -8.68 33.83 53.73
N VAL A 55 -9.97 33.54 53.51
CA VAL A 55 -10.53 32.94 52.28
C VAL A 55 -10.11 33.75 51.01
N THR A 56 -9.94 35.05 51.15
CA THR A 56 -9.46 35.94 50.06
C THR A 56 -8.06 35.56 49.54
N ALA A 57 -7.17 35.01 50.37
CA ALA A 57 -5.84 34.60 49.99
C ALA A 57 -5.88 33.40 49.00
N LEU A 58 -6.90 32.57 49.06
CA LEU A 58 -7.06 31.40 48.20
C LEU A 58 -7.83 31.68 46.91
N SER A 59 -8.52 32.84 46.79
CA SER A 59 -9.44 33.12 45.69
C SER A 59 -8.78 33.09 44.29
N VAL A 60 -7.59 33.63 44.15
CA VAL A 60 -6.84 33.61 42.89
C VAL A 60 -6.49 32.19 42.46
N ALA A 61 -6.04 31.36 43.39
CA ALA A 61 -5.68 29.99 43.11
C ALA A 61 -6.92 29.12 42.76
N VAL A 62 -8.06 29.38 43.39
CA VAL A 62 -9.35 28.74 43.04
C VAL A 62 -9.76 29.08 41.59
N VAL A 63 -9.66 30.37 41.22
CA VAL A 63 -9.97 30.79 39.84
C VAL A 63 -8.99 30.17 38.85
N LEU A 64 -7.69 30.14 39.18
CA LEU A 64 -6.67 29.52 38.32
C LEU A 64 -6.89 28.01 38.17
N THR A 65 -7.30 27.29 39.21
CA THR A 65 -7.68 25.87 39.15
C THR A 65 -8.82 25.64 38.14
N ARG A 66 -9.84 26.47 38.14
CA ARG A 66 -10.93 26.42 37.16
C ARG A 66 -10.42 26.70 35.74
N ALA A 67 -9.59 27.76 35.59
CA ALA A 67 -9.02 28.12 34.31
C ALA A 67 -8.15 26.99 33.74
N LEU A 68 -7.30 26.35 34.54
CA LEU A 68 -6.47 25.20 34.12
C LEU A 68 -7.35 23.99 33.77
N GLY A 69 -8.47 23.75 34.51
CA GLY A 69 -9.40 22.68 34.20
C GLY A 69 -10.07 22.83 32.84
N VAL A 70 -10.62 24.01 32.56
CA VAL A 70 -11.21 24.36 31.26
C VAL A 70 -10.13 24.36 30.17
N GLY A 71 -8.99 25.01 30.43
CA GLY A 71 -7.84 25.09 29.51
C GLY A 71 -7.32 23.70 29.08
N ARG A 72 -7.23 22.76 30.04
CA ARG A 72 -6.87 21.35 29.72
C ARG A 72 -7.84 20.75 28.72
N GLY A 73 -9.16 20.93 28.93
CA GLY A 73 -10.18 20.37 28.04
C GLY A 73 -10.11 20.97 26.63
N VAL A 74 -10.07 22.29 26.54
CA VAL A 74 -9.97 23.04 25.28
C VAL A 74 -8.69 22.69 24.52
N ALA A 75 -7.53 22.73 25.20
CA ALA A 75 -6.25 22.40 24.59
C ALA A 75 -6.19 20.93 24.12
N ARG A 76 -6.77 20.00 24.88
CA ARG A 76 -6.87 18.58 24.47
C ARG A 76 -7.76 18.39 23.25
N TYR A 77 -8.87 19.10 23.18
CA TYR A 77 -9.74 19.06 22.01
C TYR A 77 -9.03 19.64 20.77
N ALA A 78 -8.39 20.79 20.92
CA ALA A 78 -7.64 21.43 19.85
C ALA A 78 -6.45 20.57 19.37
N GLU A 79 -5.72 19.91 20.30
CA GLU A 79 -4.64 18.97 20.00
C GLU A 79 -5.17 17.79 19.15
N ARG A 80 -6.29 17.19 19.56
CA ARG A 80 -6.89 16.10 18.78
C ARG A 80 -7.27 16.57 17.38
N LEU A 81 -7.90 17.72 17.25
CA LEU A 81 -8.33 18.25 15.95
C LEU A 81 -7.12 18.51 15.03
N VAL A 82 -6.15 19.30 15.50
CA VAL A 82 -4.99 19.70 14.69
C VAL A 82 -4.02 18.54 14.47
N GLY A 83 -3.75 17.74 15.51
CA GLY A 83 -2.82 16.62 15.44
C GLY A 83 -3.33 15.49 14.54
N HIS A 84 -4.63 15.15 14.63
CA HIS A 84 -5.22 14.12 13.77
C HIS A 84 -5.37 14.61 12.32
N ASP A 85 -5.77 15.87 12.09
CA ASP A 85 -5.81 16.44 10.73
C ASP A 85 -4.43 16.36 10.06
N ALA A 86 -3.37 16.78 10.78
CA ALA A 86 -2.01 16.70 10.27
C ALA A 86 -1.57 15.26 9.97
N ALA A 87 -1.92 14.31 10.84
CA ALA A 87 -1.60 12.90 10.68
C ALA A 87 -2.36 12.27 9.49
N LEU A 88 -3.66 12.55 9.34
CA LEU A 88 -4.49 12.05 8.24
C LEU A 88 -4.04 12.61 6.89
N ARG A 89 -3.68 13.90 6.82
CA ARG A 89 -3.12 14.48 5.59
C ARG A 89 -1.76 13.88 5.25
N ALA A 90 -0.91 13.60 6.23
CA ALA A 90 0.36 12.92 6.02
C ALA A 90 0.15 11.48 5.49
N LEU A 91 -0.85 10.77 6.02
CA LEU A 91 -1.27 9.45 5.56
C LEU A 91 -1.78 9.50 4.10
N ALA A 92 -2.67 10.44 3.77
CA ALA A 92 -3.18 10.61 2.41
C ALA A 92 -2.06 10.91 1.40
N ASP A 93 -1.13 11.82 1.75
CA ASP A 93 0.05 12.13 0.93
C ASP A 93 0.94 10.90 0.69
N LEU A 94 1.08 10.02 1.69
CA LEU A 94 1.85 8.78 1.54
C LEU A 94 1.10 7.76 0.69
N ARG A 95 -0.20 7.55 0.92
CA ARG A 95 -1.03 6.64 0.11
C ARG A 95 -1.03 7.02 -1.35
N ASN A 96 -1.23 8.30 -1.67
CA ASN A 96 -1.19 8.79 -3.05
C ASN A 96 0.17 8.50 -3.72
N ARG A 97 1.28 8.68 -3.00
CA ARG A 97 2.62 8.38 -3.53
C ARG A 97 2.85 6.89 -3.72
N VAL A 98 2.40 6.06 -2.78
CA VAL A 98 2.51 4.60 -2.90
C VAL A 98 1.66 4.12 -4.07
N TYR A 99 0.42 4.59 -4.20
CA TYR A 99 -0.47 4.26 -5.31
C TYR A 99 0.12 4.67 -6.66
N ALA A 100 0.53 5.93 -6.81
CA ALA A 100 1.13 6.43 -8.04
C ALA A 100 2.39 5.62 -8.43
N ARG A 101 3.19 5.20 -7.43
CA ARG A 101 4.38 4.39 -7.69
C ARG A 101 4.03 2.96 -8.07
N LEU A 102 3.05 2.36 -7.41
CA LEU A 102 2.54 1.04 -7.78
C LEU A 102 1.98 1.04 -9.19
N ALA A 103 1.18 2.02 -9.56
CA ALA A 103 0.64 2.16 -10.90
C ALA A 103 1.74 2.28 -11.97
N ALA A 104 2.86 2.97 -11.65
CA ALA A 104 3.98 3.15 -12.56
C ALA A 104 4.94 1.95 -12.65
N THR A 105 4.88 0.98 -11.73
CA THR A 105 5.86 -0.12 -11.64
C THR A 105 5.33 -1.49 -12.03
N GLU A 106 4.11 -1.58 -12.53
CA GLU A 106 3.47 -2.87 -12.87
C GLU A 106 3.54 -3.90 -11.72
N PRO A 107 2.87 -3.65 -10.60
CA PRO A 107 3.08 -4.38 -9.35
C PRO A 107 2.61 -5.84 -9.38
N VAL A 108 1.72 -6.19 -10.29
CA VAL A 108 1.05 -7.50 -10.36
C VAL A 108 2.04 -8.67 -10.50
N ARG A 109 3.21 -8.42 -11.10
CA ARG A 109 4.23 -9.47 -11.30
C ARG A 109 5.25 -9.58 -10.17
N ARG A 110 5.43 -8.52 -9.37
CA ARG A 110 6.44 -8.48 -8.29
C ARG A 110 5.89 -8.79 -6.90
N PHE A 111 4.60 -8.54 -6.67
CA PHE A 111 3.97 -8.68 -5.37
C PHE A 111 2.67 -9.48 -5.48
N ARG A 112 2.37 -10.29 -4.47
CA ARG A 112 1.06 -10.92 -4.36
C ARG A 112 0.01 -9.86 -4.05
N SER A 113 -1.16 -9.93 -4.67
CA SER A 113 -2.24 -8.92 -4.53
C SER A 113 -2.63 -8.66 -3.07
N GLY A 114 -2.75 -9.69 -2.24
CA GLY A 114 -3.02 -9.53 -0.80
C GLY A 114 -1.93 -8.80 -0.03
N ASP A 115 -0.65 -8.96 -0.40
CA ASP A 115 0.47 -8.23 0.20
C ASP A 115 0.45 -6.74 -0.19
N LEU A 116 0.07 -6.42 -1.44
CA LEU A 116 -0.10 -5.05 -1.91
C LEU A 116 -1.21 -4.30 -1.16
N VAL A 117 -2.36 -4.94 -0.97
CA VAL A 117 -3.47 -4.36 -0.20
C VAL A 117 -3.03 -4.10 1.24
N SER A 118 -2.35 -5.07 1.89
CA SER A 118 -1.80 -4.89 3.23
C SER A 118 -0.82 -3.72 3.32
N ARG A 119 0.07 -3.54 2.32
CA ARG A 119 1.01 -2.43 2.26
C ARG A 119 0.30 -1.10 2.05
N LEU A 120 -0.71 -1.06 1.18
CA LEU A 120 -1.44 0.17 0.86
C LEU A 120 -2.31 0.65 2.02
N VAL A 121 -2.88 -0.26 2.81
CA VAL A 121 -3.77 0.06 3.92
C VAL A 121 -3.00 0.05 5.24
N SER A 122 -2.60 -1.12 5.70
CA SER A 122 -2.07 -1.30 7.06
C SER A 122 -0.69 -0.65 7.27
N ASP A 123 0.22 -0.73 6.28
CA ASP A 123 1.56 -0.17 6.44
C ASP A 123 1.56 1.36 6.33
N THR A 124 0.68 1.94 5.51
CA THR A 124 0.52 3.40 5.44
C THR A 124 -0.10 3.96 6.71
N ASP A 125 -1.05 3.26 7.36
CA ASP A 125 -1.67 3.66 8.63
C ASP A 125 -0.64 3.80 9.76
N SER A 126 0.49 3.11 9.65
CA SER A 126 1.59 3.25 10.60
C SER A 126 2.13 4.69 10.74
N VAL A 127 1.95 5.55 9.72
CA VAL A 127 2.32 6.97 9.79
C VAL A 127 1.43 7.74 10.76
N GLN A 128 0.14 7.44 10.80
CA GLN A 128 -0.77 8.04 11.78
C GLN A 128 -0.35 7.67 13.22
N ASP A 129 -0.03 6.40 13.45
CA ASP A 129 0.48 5.95 14.76
C ASP A 129 1.81 6.61 15.12
N LEU A 130 2.71 6.82 14.15
CA LEU A 130 3.96 7.55 14.37
C LEU A 130 3.73 8.97 14.89
N VAL A 131 2.78 9.70 14.31
CA VAL A 131 2.48 11.08 14.70
C VAL A 131 1.74 11.10 16.04
N VAL A 132 0.57 10.46 16.10
CA VAL A 132 -0.37 10.59 17.23
C VAL A 132 0.11 9.88 18.49
N ARG A 133 0.73 8.71 18.33
CA ARG A 133 1.16 7.86 19.47
C ARG A 133 2.67 7.89 19.71
N GLY A 134 3.45 8.45 18.78
CA GLY A 134 4.89 8.62 18.90
C GLY A 134 5.26 10.07 19.16
N VAL A 135 5.24 10.90 18.13
CA VAL A 135 5.82 12.27 18.16
C VAL A 135 5.11 13.18 19.16
N LEU A 136 3.77 13.24 19.13
CA LEU A 136 3.01 14.14 20.00
C LEU A 136 3.25 13.86 21.49
N PRO A 137 3.09 12.62 22.00
CA PRO A 137 3.33 12.31 23.40
C PRO A 137 4.77 12.52 23.84
N MET A 138 5.75 12.19 22.95
CA MET A 138 7.18 12.37 23.28
C MET A 138 7.54 13.85 23.46
N VAL A 139 7.02 14.74 22.60
CA VAL A 139 7.25 16.19 22.71
C VAL A 139 6.58 16.73 23.96
N ALA A 140 5.33 16.33 24.24
CA ALA A 140 4.62 16.74 25.45
C ALA A 140 5.38 16.29 26.73
N ALA A 141 5.84 15.04 26.78
CA ALA A 141 6.62 14.50 27.90
C ALA A 141 7.94 15.24 28.08
N ALA A 142 8.66 15.55 27.00
CA ALA A 142 9.92 16.31 27.07
C ALA A 142 9.70 17.73 27.61
N LEU A 143 8.72 18.47 27.06
CA LEU A 143 8.49 19.86 27.46
C LEU A 143 7.95 19.96 28.89
N VAL A 144 6.90 19.19 29.22
CA VAL A 144 6.24 19.30 30.54
C VAL A 144 7.07 18.60 31.62
N GLY A 145 7.74 17.48 31.28
CA GLY A 145 8.68 16.82 32.19
C GLY A 145 9.85 17.73 32.56
N SER A 146 10.44 18.44 31.59
CA SER A 146 11.51 19.43 31.86
C SER A 146 10.99 20.57 32.74
N GLY A 147 9.77 21.06 32.50
CA GLY A 147 9.14 22.07 33.35
C GLY A 147 8.91 21.60 34.79
N ALA A 148 8.47 20.35 34.96
CA ALA A 148 8.30 19.74 36.29
C ALA A 148 9.64 19.57 37.04
N VAL A 149 10.69 19.13 36.34
CA VAL A 149 12.04 19.03 36.92
C VAL A 149 12.56 20.42 37.32
N LEU A 150 12.37 21.43 36.46
CA LEU A 150 12.77 22.80 36.79
C LEU A 150 12.07 23.29 38.05
N LEU A 151 10.74 23.14 38.14
CA LEU A 151 9.96 23.51 39.31
C LEU A 151 10.46 22.78 40.57
N ALA A 152 10.63 21.46 40.48
CA ALA A 152 11.12 20.65 41.59
C ALA A 152 12.55 21.09 42.04
N THR A 153 13.43 21.45 41.10
CA THR A 153 14.80 21.93 41.40
C THR A 153 14.80 23.29 42.07
N VAL A 154 13.88 24.20 41.68
CA VAL A 154 13.70 25.51 42.31
C VAL A 154 13.18 25.35 43.74
N LEU A 155 12.30 24.37 44.02
CA LEU A 155 11.77 24.10 45.34
C LEU A 155 12.82 23.40 46.24
N LEU A 156 13.48 22.34 45.72
CA LEU A 156 14.44 21.53 46.43
C LEU A 156 15.41 20.87 45.44
N VAL A 157 16.66 21.30 45.38
CA VAL A 157 17.69 20.80 44.42
C VAL A 157 17.82 19.26 44.44
N PRO A 158 17.96 18.58 45.59
CA PRO A 158 18.02 17.10 45.63
C PRO A 158 16.71 16.46 45.14
N GLY A 159 15.55 17.06 45.41
CA GLY A 159 14.26 16.60 44.94
C GLY A 159 14.12 16.68 43.41
N GLY A 160 14.58 17.82 42.83
CA GLY A 160 14.66 18.00 41.38
C GLY A 160 15.59 17.02 40.69
N ALA A 161 16.78 16.76 41.27
CA ALA A 161 17.71 15.77 40.75
C ALA A 161 17.16 14.33 40.77
N LEU A 162 16.49 13.95 41.86
CA LEU A 162 15.84 12.65 41.99
C LEU A 162 14.68 12.51 40.96
N LEU A 163 13.86 13.54 40.80
CA LEU A 163 12.80 13.56 39.81
C LEU A 163 13.35 13.44 38.39
N ALA A 164 14.42 14.19 38.06
CA ALA A 164 15.08 14.10 36.76
C ALA A 164 15.60 12.68 36.48
N ALA A 165 16.28 12.06 37.45
CA ALA A 165 16.77 10.68 37.31
C ALA A 165 15.62 9.69 37.13
N GLY A 166 14.55 9.79 37.91
CA GLY A 166 13.37 8.95 37.80
C GLY A 166 12.67 9.09 36.44
N LEU A 167 12.49 10.31 35.95
CA LEU A 167 11.88 10.57 34.65
C LEU A 167 12.76 10.13 33.47
N LEU A 168 14.09 10.27 33.55
CA LEU A 168 15.02 9.74 32.53
C LEU A 168 14.97 8.21 32.48
N LEU A 169 14.93 7.55 33.64
CA LEU A 169 14.81 6.09 33.67
C LEU A 169 13.46 5.63 33.14
N ALA A 170 12.35 6.20 33.62
CA ALA A 170 10.99 5.80 33.21
C ALA A 170 10.62 6.26 31.79
N GLY A 171 11.07 7.45 31.38
CA GLY A 171 10.70 8.09 30.10
C GLY A 171 11.65 7.78 28.95
N LEU A 172 12.89 7.33 29.22
CA LEU A 172 13.87 7.04 28.17
C LEU A 172 14.41 5.60 28.26
N ALA A 173 14.94 5.17 29.42
CA ALA A 173 15.55 3.86 29.56
C ALA A 173 14.55 2.72 29.42
N VAL A 174 13.40 2.79 30.12
CA VAL A 174 12.35 1.77 30.03
C VAL A 174 11.73 1.70 28.63
N PRO A 175 11.36 2.80 27.95
CA PRO A 175 10.90 2.77 26.58
C PRO A 175 11.96 2.26 25.57
N ALA A 176 13.23 2.65 25.74
CA ALA A 176 14.32 2.16 24.88
C ALA A 176 14.49 0.64 25.00
N LEU A 177 14.45 0.11 26.23
CA LEU A 177 14.50 -1.32 26.49
C LEU A 177 13.27 -2.03 25.91
N ALA A 178 12.07 -1.49 26.11
CA ALA A 178 10.83 -2.01 25.53
C ALA A 178 10.92 -2.06 23.99
N ALA A 179 11.40 -1.00 23.35
CA ALA A 179 11.61 -0.96 21.91
C ALA A 179 12.64 -2.02 21.45
N ALA A 180 13.78 -2.13 22.13
CA ALA A 180 14.82 -3.09 21.81
C ALA A 180 14.32 -4.55 21.90
N LEU A 181 13.55 -4.86 22.94
CA LEU A 181 12.96 -6.19 23.15
C LEU A 181 11.82 -6.49 22.17
N SER A 182 11.11 -5.47 21.67
CA SER A 182 9.95 -5.62 20.77
C SER A 182 10.30 -5.77 19.28
N HIS A 183 11.54 -5.50 18.84
CA HIS A 183 11.89 -5.54 17.41
C HIS A 183 11.71 -6.92 16.76
N ARG A 184 12.18 -7.98 17.40
CA ARG A 184 12.09 -9.37 16.88
C ARG A 184 10.67 -9.94 17.00
N PRO A 185 9.95 -9.76 18.10
CA PRO A 185 8.56 -10.16 18.26
C PRO A 185 7.62 -9.54 17.22
N ALA A 186 7.70 -8.23 16.97
CA ALA A 186 6.84 -7.54 16.02
C ALA A 186 6.90 -8.15 14.59
N ALA A 187 8.11 -8.49 14.11
CA ALA A 187 8.29 -9.14 12.82
C ALA A 187 7.76 -10.58 12.81
N ARG A 188 7.79 -11.29 13.95
CA ARG A 188 7.21 -12.65 14.09
C ARG A 188 5.68 -12.58 14.13
N ALA A 189 5.10 -11.63 14.86
CA ALA A 189 3.66 -11.42 14.92
C ALA A 189 3.08 -11.08 13.54
N ALA A 190 3.73 -10.22 12.76
CA ALA A 190 3.32 -9.91 11.38
C ALA A 190 3.32 -11.15 10.48
N ARG A 191 4.38 -11.98 10.56
CA ARG A 191 4.44 -13.25 9.81
C ARG A 191 3.41 -14.27 10.27
N ALA A 192 3.14 -14.38 11.57
CA ALA A 192 2.13 -15.29 12.12
C ALA A 192 0.72 -14.87 11.67
N ARG A 193 0.43 -13.56 11.72
CA ARG A 193 -0.85 -13.02 11.23
C ARG A 193 -1.03 -13.25 9.72
N ALA A 194 0.01 -13.03 8.92
CA ALA A 194 -0.04 -13.29 7.49
C ALA A 194 -0.32 -14.79 7.19
N ARG A 195 0.33 -15.72 7.92
CA ARG A 195 0.09 -17.16 7.78
C ARG A 195 -1.34 -17.55 8.16
N LEU A 196 -1.86 -17.00 9.26
CA LEU A 196 -3.24 -17.22 9.68
C LEU A 196 -4.22 -16.72 8.63
N SER A 197 -4.03 -15.48 8.14
CA SER A 197 -4.88 -14.89 7.10
C SER A 197 -4.85 -15.70 5.80
N THR A 198 -3.67 -16.11 5.34
CA THR A 198 -3.56 -16.98 4.14
C THR A 198 -4.26 -18.31 4.37
N GLY A 199 -4.03 -18.96 5.52
CA GLY A 199 -4.66 -20.24 5.84
C GLY A 199 -6.19 -20.16 5.95
N LEU A 200 -6.73 -19.02 6.43
CA LEU A 200 -8.18 -18.79 6.45
C LEU A 200 -8.75 -18.60 5.05
N VAL A 201 -8.08 -17.83 4.20
CA VAL A 201 -8.49 -17.64 2.79
C VAL A 201 -8.45 -18.99 2.05
N ASP A 202 -7.36 -19.75 2.17
CA ASP A 202 -7.23 -21.07 1.55
C ASP A 202 -8.30 -22.07 2.06
N LEU A 203 -8.68 -21.96 3.36
CA LEU A 203 -9.74 -22.80 3.94
C LEU A 203 -11.12 -22.45 3.37
N LEU A 204 -11.41 -21.15 3.18
CA LEU A 204 -12.70 -20.68 2.70
C LEU A 204 -12.84 -20.88 1.18
N ASP A 205 -11.83 -20.47 0.41
CA ASP A 205 -11.85 -20.56 -1.06
C ASP A 205 -11.76 -22.03 -1.52
N GLY A 206 -10.98 -22.84 -0.80
CA GLY A 206 -10.84 -24.28 -1.07
C GLY A 206 -11.89 -25.16 -0.37
N ALA A 207 -12.91 -24.59 0.30
CA ALA A 207 -13.88 -25.36 1.06
C ALA A 207 -14.58 -26.49 0.24
N PRO A 208 -15.01 -26.26 -1.01
CA PRO A 208 -15.61 -27.33 -1.82
C PRO A 208 -14.66 -28.51 -2.03
N ASP A 209 -13.39 -28.25 -2.36
CA ASP A 209 -12.38 -29.29 -2.59
C ASP A 209 -12.04 -30.04 -1.28
N LEU A 210 -11.88 -29.28 -0.18
CA LEU A 210 -11.62 -29.85 1.14
C LEU A 210 -12.76 -30.79 1.61
N LEU A 211 -14.00 -30.43 1.30
CA LEU A 211 -15.16 -31.28 1.58
C LEU A 211 -15.16 -32.52 0.68
N ALA A 212 -14.93 -32.35 -0.62
CA ALA A 212 -14.90 -33.46 -1.58
C ALA A 212 -13.84 -34.52 -1.24
N TYR A 213 -12.68 -34.10 -0.72
CA TYR A 213 -11.59 -34.99 -0.34
C TYR A 213 -11.57 -35.40 1.15
N GLY A 214 -12.57 -34.98 1.95
CA GLY A 214 -12.61 -35.25 3.39
C GLY A 214 -11.42 -34.63 4.17
N ALA A 215 -10.83 -33.53 3.64
CA ALA A 215 -9.61 -32.94 4.14
C ALA A 215 -9.85 -31.78 5.12
N THR A 216 -11.11 -31.37 5.37
CA THR A 216 -11.50 -30.21 6.17
C THR A 216 -10.87 -30.22 7.57
N GLY A 217 -10.89 -31.37 8.26
CA GLY A 217 -10.30 -31.48 9.60
C GLY A 217 -8.77 -31.25 9.63
N ARG A 218 -8.06 -31.58 8.55
CA ARG A 218 -6.61 -31.29 8.46
C ARG A 218 -6.35 -29.81 8.23
N ALA A 219 -7.16 -29.17 7.38
CA ALA A 219 -7.05 -27.75 7.08
C ALA A 219 -7.39 -26.88 8.31
N VAL A 220 -8.48 -27.19 9.03
CA VAL A 220 -8.84 -26.53 10.29
C VAL A 220 -7.70 -26.62 11.32
N ARG A 221 -7.16 -27.81 11.56
CA ARG A 221 -6.01 -27.96 12.47
C ARG A 221 -4.75 -27.20 12.04
N ALA A 222 -4.57 -26.94 10.73
CA ALA A 222 -3.47 -26.10 10.25
C ALA A 222 -3.69 -24.62 10.61
N VAL A 223 -4.92 -24.14 10.47
CA VAL A 223 -5.34 -22.77 10.86
C VAL A 223 -5.24 -22.60 12.39
N GLU A 224 -5.72 -23.56 13.18
CA GLU A 224 -5.60 -23.55 14.65
C GLU A 224 -4.14 -23.45 15.11
N ARG A 225 -3.22 -24.21 14.49
CA ARG A 225 -1.79 -24.12 14.80
C ARG A 225 -1.20 -22.73 14.47
N ALA A 226 -1.68 -22.10 13.39
CA ALA A 226 -1.26 -20.74 13.03
C ALA A 226 -1.80 -19.72 14.02
N ASP A 227 -3.03 -19.89 14.50
CA ASP A 227 -3.64 -19.04 15.55
C ASP A 227 -2.92 -19.22 16.89
N ASP A 228 -2.61 -20.43 17.31
CA ASP A 228 -1.81 -20.70 18.51
C ASP A 228 -0.43 -20.01 18.47
N ALA A 229 0.21 -20.01 17.28
CA ALA A 229 1.49 -19.33 17.10
C ALA A 229 1.34 -17.81 17.24
N LEU A 230 0.26 -17.23 16.72
CA LEU A 230 -0.07 -15.82 16.88
C LEU A 230 -0.37 -15.47 18.34
N THR A 231 -1.20 -16.29 19.00
CA THR A 231 -1.57 -16.13 20.42
C THR A 231 -0.34 -16.20 21.34
N ARG A 232 0.58 -17.14 21.13
CA ARG A 232 1.83 -17.21 21.89
C ARG A 232 2.68 -15.93 21.73
N THR A 233 2.71 -15.39 20.51
CA THR A 233 3.44 -14.13 20.25
C THR A 233 2.76 -12.96 20.94
N ALA A 234 1.43 -12.86 20.85
CA ALA A 234 0.65 -11.80 21.47
C ALA A 234 0.78 -11.82 23.02
N ARG A 235 0.80 -13.01 23.65
CA ARG A 235 1.03 -13.16 25.10
C ARG A 235 2.42 -12.65 25.52
N ARG A 236 3.46 -12.92 24.72
CA ARG A 236 4.82 -12.41 24.98
C ARG A 236 4.87 -10.88 24.86
N ASP A 237 4.22 -10.32 23.83
CA ASP A 237 4.16 -8.88 23.64
C ASP A 237 3.42 -8.21 24.80
N ALA A 238 2.29 -8.80 25.27
CA ALA A 238 1.55 -8.33 26.42
C ALA A 238 2.38 -8.39 27.72
N ALA A 239 3.16 -9.46 27.91
CA ALA A 239 4.05 -9.58 29.06
C ALA A 239 5.15 -8.51 29.07
N LEU A 240 5.76 -8.23 27.91
CA LEU A 240 6.78 -7.16 27.78
C LEU A 240 6.17 -5.77 28.04
N LEU A 241 4.95 -5.51 27.55
CA LEU A 241 4.24 -4.26 27.85
C LEU A 241 3.89 -4.15 29.33
N GLY A 242 3.46 -5.26 29.96
CA GLY A 242 3.18 -5.32 31.39
C GLY A 242 4.42 -5.07 32.25
N LEU A 243 5.58 -5.66 31.87
CA LEU A 243 6.85 -5.41 32.54
C LEU A 243 7.28 -3.93 32.40
N GLY A 244 7.09 -3.34 31.21
CA GLY A 244 7.37 -1.92 30.99
C GLY A 244 6.50 -1.01 31.83
N ALA A 245 5.19 -1.29 31.92
CA ALA A 245 4.27 -0.54 32.78
C ALA A 245 4.57 -0.74 34.27
N GLY A 246 4.85 -1.98 34.69
CA GLY A 246 5.22 -2.30 36.08
C GLY A 246 6.51 -1.64 36.52
N SER A 247 7.55 -1.66 35.68
CA SER A 247 8.81 -0.97 35.99
C SER A 247 8.64 0.54 36.04
N GLY A 248 7.81 1.13 35.16
CA GLY A 248 7.44 2.54 35.21
C GLY A 248 6.72 2.93 36.49
N ALA A 249 5.74 2.11 36.93
CA ALA A 249 5.02 2.31 38.18
C ALA A 249 5.93 2.18 39.41
N LEU A 250 6.85 1.21 39.41
CA LEU A 250 7.84 1.04 40.47
C LEU A 250 8.76 2.27 40.59
N LEU A 251 9.30 2.74 39.44
CA LEU A 251 10.14 3.95 39.41
C LEU A 251 9.37 5.18 39.87
N ALA A 252 8.10 5.32 39.50
CA ALA A 252 7.23 6.39 39.98
C ALA A 252 7.05 6.33 41.51
N GLY A 253 6.72 5.15 42.07
CA GLY A 253 6.57 4.96 43.49
C GLY A 253 7.85 5.24 44.29
N LEU A 254 9.00 4.73 43.81
CA LEU A 254 10.30 4.98 44.43
C LEU A 254 10.70 6.46 44.37
N THR A 255 10.49 7.13 43.26
CA THR A 255 10.78 8.57 43.13
C THR A 255 9.87 9.40 43.99
N LEU A 256 8.57 9.06 44.07
CA LEU A 256 7.60 9.75 44.89
C LEU A 256 7.95 9.58 46.40
N ALA A 257 8.26 8.37 46.83
CA ALA A 257 8.69 8.10 48.22
C ALA A 257 10.01 8.85 48.55
N GLY A 258 10.97 8.82 47.61
CA GLY A 258 12.23 9.54 47.77
C GLY A 258 12.06 11.06 47.81
N THR A 259 11.21 11.66 46.98
CA THR A 259 10.91 13.10 47.03
C THR A 259 10.16 13.50 48.29
N LEU A 260 9.29 12.64 48.83
CA LEU A 260 8.63 12.84 50.10
C LEU A 260 9.64 12.79 51.26
N LEU A 261 10.52 11.78 51.30
CA LEU A 261 11.54 11.66 52.36
C LEU A 261 12.50 12.84 52.35
N LEU A 262 12.97 13.26 51.17
CA LEU A 262 13.85 14.44 50.99
C LEU A 262 13.13 15.72 51.42
N GLY A 263 11.82 15.82 51.11
CA GLY A 263 10.96 16.95 51.47
C GLY A 263 10.80 17.04 53.00
N VAL A 264 10.48 15.92 53.67
CA VAL A 264 10.33 15.86 55.12
C VAL A 264 11.64 16.24 55.79
N ALA A 265 12.77 15.66 55.40
CA ALA A 265 14.06 16.00 55.95
C ALA A 265 14.44 17.50 55.77
N ALA A 266 14.01 18.11 54.64
CA ALA A 266 14.25 19.53 54.35
C ALA A 266 13.33 20.44 55.24
N VAL A 267 12.12 20.00 55.53
CA VAL A 267 11.23 20.71 56.46
C VAL A 267 11.72 20.62 57.89
N ASP A 268 12.18 19.43 58.33
CA ASP A 268 12.76 19.25 59.66
C ASP A 268 14.05 20.06 59.87
N ALA A 269 14.83 20.22 58.77
CA ALA A 269 16.04 21.07 58.78
C ALA A 269 15.71 22.58 58.63
N GLY A 270 14.46 22.98 58.47
CA GLY A 270 14.07 24.37 58.27
C GLY A 270 14.49 25.00 56.94
N THR A 271 14.83 24.19 55.91
CA THR A 271 15.25 24.66 54.58
C THR A 271 14.16 24.67 53.56
N LEU A 272 12.98 24.08 53.85
CA LEU A 272 11.79 24.04 53.04
C LEU A 272 10.54 24.16 53.91
N ASP A 273 9.51 24.88 53.48
CA ASP A 273 8.23 24.93 54.15
C ASP A 273 7.32 23.76 53.73
N ALA A 274 6.31 23.44 54.55
CA ALA A 274 5.38 22.34 54.31
C ALA A 274 4.57 22.50 53.03
N VAL A 275 4.18 23.72 52.65
CA VAL A 275 3.41 23.98 51.43
C VAL A 275 4.24 23.70 50.18
N PRO A 276 5.46 24.22 49.97
CA PRO A 276 6.34 23.83 48.88
C PRO A 276 6.65 22.34 48.84
N MET A 277 6.79 21.66 49.96
CA MET A 277 6.97 20.20 50.03
C MET A 277 5.78 19.47 49.39
N ALA A 278 4.54 19.84 49.72
CA ALA A 278 3.34 19.25 49.13
C ALA A 278 3.28 19.47 47.61
N VAL A 279 3.66 20.68 47.17
CA VAL A 279 3.77 20.98 45.71
C VAL A 279 4.84 20.12 45.03
N LEU A 280 6.02 19.93 45.66
CA LEU A 280 7.09 19.11 45.13
C LEU A 280 6.64 17.66 44.90
N VAL A 281 5.99 17.04 45.91
CA VAL A 281 5.55 15.65 45.84
C VAL A 281 4.47 15.44 44.80
N LEU A 282 3.44 16.32 44.73
CA LEU A 282 2.36 16.18 43.75
C LEU A 282 2.80 16.58 42.33
N THR A 283 3.79 17.45 42.19
CA THR A 283 4.44 17.72 40.90
C THR A 283 5.20 16.49 40.40
N ALA A 284 5.89 15.76 41.29
CA ALA A 284 6.55 14.52 40.92
C ALA A 284 5.53 13.46 40.46
N LEU A 285 4.40 13.30 41.16
CA LEU A 285 3.33 12.40 40.76
C LEU A 285 2.77 12.76 39.37
N ALA A 286 2.44 14.04 39.15
CA ALA A 286 1.95 14.53 37.87
C ALA A 286 2.95 14.28 36.71
N ALA A 287 4.27 14.44 36.96
CA ALA A 287 5.30 14.23 35.96
C ALA A 287 5.39 12.75 35.52
N PHE A 288 5.18 11.79 36.44
CA PHE A 288 5.15 10.38 36.06
C PHE A 288 3.93 9.97 35.26
N GLU A 289 2.75 10.59 35.47
CA GLU A 289 1.56 10.36 34.64
C GLU A 289 1.83 10.71 33.17
N ILE A 290 2.70 11.69 32.90
CA ILE A 290 3.04 12.14 31.56
C ILE A 290 3.91 11.12 30.83
N VAL A 291 4.83 10.47 31.51
CA VAL A 291 5.76 9.50 30.91
C VAL A 291 5.23 8.06 30.90
N ALA A 292 4.19 7.76 31.68
CA ALA A 292 3.58 6.43 31.77
C ALA A 292 3.19 5.78 30.42
N PRO A 293 2.68 6.50 29.38
CA PRO A 293 2.37 5.90 28.10
C PRO A 293 3.59 5.67 27.17
N LEU A 294 4.79 6.20 27.49
CA LEU A 294 5.95 6.15 26.60
C LEU A 294 6.48 4.73 26.30
N PRO A 295 6.50 3.76 27.22
CA PRO A 295 6.91 2.40 26.91
C PRO A 295 6.04 1.73 25.85
N ALA A 296 4.71 1.91 25.92
CA ALA A 296 3.77 1.41 24.93
C ALA A 296 3.91 2.13 23.57
N ALA A 297 4.17 3.44 23.59
CA ALA A 297 4.47 4.20 22.40
C ALA A 297 5.74 3.71 21.70
N ALA A 298 6.82 3.48 22.45
CA ALA A 298 8.09 2.98 21.94
C ALA A 298 7.97 1.57 21.33
N ALA A 299 7.20 0.68 21.95
CA ALA A 299 6.91 -0.65 21.40
C ALA A 299 6.16 -0.56 20.05
N LYS A 300 5.20 0.37 19.91
CA LYS A 300 4.49 0.62 18.64
C LYS A 300 5.39 1.20 17.56
N LEU A 301 6.37 2.04 17.90
CA LEU A 301 7.33 2.58 16.93
C LEU A 301 8.16 1.49 16.25
N ALA A 302 8.40 0.35 16.91
CA ALA A 302 9.03 -0.82 16.28
C ALA A 302 8.16 -1.39 15.16
N GLY A 303 6.84 -1.46 15.34
CA GLY A 303 5.87 -1.86 14.30
C GLY A 303 5.81 -0.86 13.14
N VAL A 304 5.81 0.44 13.45
CA VAL A 304 5.86 1.53 12.46
C VAL A 304 7.11 1.40 11.58
N ARG A 305 8.29 1.18 12.19
CA ARG A 305 9.53 0.96 11.43
C ARG A 305 9.42 -0.21 10.47
N ALA A 306 8.81 -1.33 10.91
CA ALA A 306 8.62 -2.51 10.08
C ALA A 306 7.66 -2.24 8.91
N GLY A 307 6.55 -1.52 9.13
CA GLY A 307 5.62 -1.10 8.08
C GLY A 307 6.29 -0.19 7.05
N LEU A 308 6.97 0.86 7.50
CA LEU A 308 7.71 1.76 6.61
C LEU A 308 8.82 1.05 5.84
N ALA A 309 9.49 0.06 6.44
CA ALA A 309 10.52 -0.73 5.76
C ALA A 309 9.96 -1.54 4.58
N ARG A 310 8.69 -2.01 4.66
CA ARG A 310 8.02 -2.70 3.55
C ARG A 310 7.59 -1.76 2.43
N LEU A 311 7.35 -0.47 2.74
CA LEU A 311 7.00 0.54 1.73
C LEU A 311 8.21 1.07 0.95
N VAL A 312 9.41 1.05 1.54
CA VAL A 312 10.63 1.56 0.90
C VAL A 312 10.90 0.88 -0.45
N PRO A 313 10.89 -0.47 -0.59
CA PRO A 313 11.08 -1.13 -1.89
C PRO A 313 10.07 -0.71 -2.94
N VAL A 314 8.80 -0.51 -2.54
CA VAL A 314 7.75 -0.04 -3.45
C VAL A 314 8.05 1.37 -3.94
N LEU A 315 8.40 2.29 -3.04
CA LEU A 315 8.67 3.69 -3.37
C LEU A 315 9.97 3.90 -4.14
N THR A 316 10.93 2.98 -4.01
CA THR A 316 12.23 3.03 -4.69
C THR A 316 12.28 2.21 -5.97
N ALA A 317 11.30 1.31 -6.19
CA ALA A 317 11.25 0.50 -7.40
C ALA A 317 11.37 1.37 -8.64
N ALA A 318 12.18 0.95 -9.61
CA ALA A 318 12.22 1.60 -10.90
C ALA A 318 10.90 1.33 -11.65
N PRO A 319 10.35 2.30 -12.38
CA PRO A 319 9.24 2.03 -13.30
C PRO A 319 9.62 0.91 -14.26
N SER A 320 8.66 0.05 -14.62
CA SER A 320 8.86 -1.03 -15.60
C SER A 320 9.18 -0.47 -16.98
N VAL A 321 8.68 0.74 -17.24
CA VAL A 321 8.87 1.48 -18.48
C VAL A 321 9.46 2.85 -18.16
N ALA A 322 10.50 3.23 -18.88
CA ALA A 322 11.12 4.54 -18.72
C ALA A 322 10.15 5.64 -19.17
N HIS A 323 9.93 6.63 -18.28
CA HIS A 323 9.23 7.84 -18.67
C HIS A 323 10.19 8.68 -19.54
N ARG A 324 9.82 8.87 -20.78
CA ARG A 324 10.59 9.67 -21.75
C ARG A 324 9.75 10.85 -22.20
N ASP A 325 10.41 11.95 -22.52
CA ASP A 325 9.73 13.11 -23.09
C ASP A 325 9.15 12.75 -24.46
N PRO A 326 7.98 13.29 -24.83
CA PRO A 326 7.39 13.06 -26.14
C PRO A 326 8.39 13.48 -27.24
N GLY A 327 8.71 12.57 -28.15
CA GLY A 327 9.48 12.91 -29.33
C GLY A 327 8.70 13.87 -30.25
N PRO A 328 9.31 14.39 -31.32
CA PRO A 328 8.69 15.37 -32.21
C PRO A 328 7.43 14.81 -32.91
N GLY A 329 6.34 15.54 -32.84
CA GLY A 329 5.04 15.24 -33.46
C GLY A 329 4.30 14.02 -32.85
N PRO A 330 3.00 13.86 -33.05
CA PRO A 330 2.19 12.76 -32.55
C PRO A 330 2.56 11.42 -33.22
N LEU A 331 2.23 10.31 -32.56
CA LEU A 331 2.24 9.00 -33.23
C LEU A 331 1.20 8.95 -34.35
N PRO A 332 1.47 8.24 -35.47
CA PRO A 332 0.51 8.11 -36.54
C PRO A 332 -0.69 7.31 -36.10
N ALA A 333 -1.88 7.75 -36.52
CA ALA A 333 -3.13 7.06 -36.22
C ALA A 333 -3.27 5.73 -36.98
N ARG A 334 -2.46 5.51 -38.04
CA ARG A 334 -2.37 4.28 -38.84
C ARG A 334 -0.94 4.11 -39.37
N GLY A 335 -0.62 2.92 -39.86
CA GLY A 335 0.70 2.60 -40.47
C GLY A 335 1.20 1.22 -40.10
N ASP A 336 2.27 0.81 -40.74
CA ASP A 336 2.92 -0.48 -40.50
C ASP A 336 3.53 -0.55 -39.11
N LEU A 337 3.31 -1.66 -38.43
CA LEU A 337 4.03 -2.02 -37.23
C LEU A 337 5.27 -2.83 -37.62
N ARG A 338 6.46 -2.33 -37.25
CA ARG A 338 7.72 -3.04 -37.52
C ARG A 338 8.50 -3.26 -36.24
N ILE A 339 8.89 -4.49 -36.02
CA ILE A 339 9.76 -4.92 -34.92
C ILE A 339 11.06 -5.40 -35.49
N ARG A 340 12.20 -4.91 -34.97
CA ARG A 340 13.53 -5.28 -35.41
C ARG A 340 14.44 -5.61 -34.25
N GLY A 341 15.02 -6.82 -34.28
CA GLY A 341 15.98 -7.28 -33.29
C GLY A 341 15.51 -7.24 -31.86
N LEU A 342 14.20 -7.35 -31.61
CA LEU A 342 13.59 -7.15 -30.29
C LEU A 342 14.11 -8.16 -29.29
N THR A 343 14.78 -7.65 -28.25
CA THR A 343 15.21 -8.43 -27.09
C THR A 343 14.51 -7.91 -25.85
N ALA A 344 13.84 -8.79 -25.09
CA ALA A 344 13.12 -8.44 -23.89
C ALA A 344 13.46 -9.39 -22.74
N ALA A 345 13.64 -8.82 -21.55
CA ALA A 345 13.97 -9.53 -20.33
C ALA A 345 13.17 -8.97 -19.14
N TYR A 346 12.80 -9.82 -18.21
CA TYR A 346 12.21 -9.39 -16.94
C TYR A 346 13.32 -9.14 -15.93
N PRO A 347 13.37 -7.95 -15.31
CA PRO A 347 14.36 -7.66 -14.28
C PRO A 347 14.18 -8.59 -13.09
N GLU A 348 15.27 -9.12 -12.54
CA GLU A 348 15.23 -9.89 -11.30
C GLU A 348 14.91 -9.00 -10.10
N PRO A 349 14.24 -9.53 -9.06
CA PRO A 349 13.92 -8.78 -7.84
C PRO A 349 15.13 -8.18 -7.14
N ASP A 350 16.29 -8.85 -7.24
CA ASP A 350 17.54 -8.50 -6.56
C ASP A 350 18.49 -7.65 -7.44
N GLY A 351 18.03 -7.20 -8.62
CA GLY A 351 18.82 -6.33 -9.50
C GLY A 351 19.88 -7.04 -10.34
N GLY A 352 19.81 -8.37 -10.41
CA GLY A 352 20.66 -9.18 -11.31
C GLY A 352 20.28 -9.03 -12.79
N PRO A 353 21.08 -9.58 -13.72
CA PRO A 353 20.73 -9.61 -15.13
C PRO A 353 19.45 -10.42 -15.30
N GLY A 354 18.40 -9.75 -15.77
CA GLY A 354 17.09 -10.35 -15.93
C GLY A 354 17.06 -11.52 -16.91
N ARG A 355 16.11 -12.44 -16.71
CA ARG A 355 15.92 -13.56 -17.63
C ARG A 355 15.45 -13.03 -19.00
N THR A 356 16.28 -13.19 -20.02
CA THR A 356 15.90 -12.91 -21.41
C THR A 356 14.85 -13.91 -21.88
N VAL A 357 13.76 -13.39 -22.44
CA VAL A 357 12.61 -14.18 -22.93
C VAL A 357 12.46 -14.04 -24.43
N LEU A 358 12.69 -12.85 -24.99
CA LEU A 358 12.74 -12.60 -26.44
C LEU A 358 14.17 -12.26 -26.81
N ALA A 359 14.69 -12.85 -27.90
CA ALA A 359 16.09 -12.78 -28.28
C ALA A 359 16.26 -12.47 -29.80
N GLY A 360 16.21 -11.17 -30.13
CA GLY A 360 16.41 -10.73 -31.54
C GLY A 360 15.21 -11.06 -32.43
N LEU A 361 14.00 -10.75 -31.98
CA LEU A 361 12.76 -11.03 -32.69
C LEU A 361 12.47 -9.96 -33.74
N ASP A 362 12.14 -10.38 -34.97
CA ASP A 362 11.70 -9.54 -36.07
C ASP A 362 10.25 -9.87 -36.45
N LEU A 363 9.42 -8.83 -36.66
CA LEU A 363 8.04 -8.94 -37.13
C LEU A 363 7.64 -7.72 -37.94
N ASP A 364 7.04 -7.93 -39.09
CA ASP A 364 6.37 -6.91 -39.89
C ASP A 364 4.88 -7.20 -39.91
N VAL A 365 4.08 -6.17 -39.66
CA VAL A 365 2.61 -6.19 -39.80
C VAL A 365 2.24 -4.97 -40.64
N ALA A 366 1.79 -5.19 -41.84
CA ALA A 366 1.35 -4.11 -42.72
C ALA A 366 0.05 -3.46 -42.18
N GLU A 367 -0.21 -2.24 -42.59
CA GLU A 367 -1.46 -1.56 -42.24
C GLU A 367 -2.67 -2.40 -42.66
N GLY A 368 -3.54 -2.71 -41.69
CA GLY A 368 -4.75 -3.52 -41.92
C GLY A 368 -4.51 -5.03 -41.97
N GLU A 369 -3.28 -5.52 -41.85
CA GLU A 369 -2.93 -6.95 -41.87
C GLU A 369 -3.28 -7.62 -40.53
N HIS A 370 -3.82 -8.82 -40.59
CA HIS A 370 -4.08 -9.68 -39.43
C HIS A 370 -3.00 -10.75 -39.33
N VAL A 371 -2.20 -10.71 -38.27
CA VAL A 371 -1.08 -11.63 -38.05
C VAL A 371 -1.29 -12.46 -36.79
N ALA A 372 -1.15 -13.78 -36.88
CA ALA A 372 -1.14 -14.67 -35.73
C ALA A 372 0.28 -14.99 -35.27
N VAL A 373 0.52 -14.91 -33.96
CA VAL A 373 1.72 -15.37 -33.27
C VAL A 373 1.37 -16.60 -32.43
N VAL A 374 1.83 -17.75 -32.87
CA VAL A 374 1.60 -19.05 -32.21
C VAL A 374 2.87 -19.58 -31.54
N GLY A 375 2.76 -20.50 -30.61
CA GLY A 375 3.92 -21.11 -29.96
C GLY A 375 3.55 -21.84 -28.67
N ALA A 376 4.47 -22.66 -28.15
CA ALA A 376 4.27 -23.40 -26.92
C ALA A 376 4.02 -22.48 -25.71
N SER A 377 3.41 -22.99 -24.64
CA SER A 377 3.32 -22.24 -23.38
C SER A 377 4.71 -21.91 -22.86
N GLY A 378 4.91 -20.67 -22.42
CA GLY A 378 6.20 -20.19 -21.96
C GLY A 378 7.18 -19.74 -23.05
N SER A 379 6.84 -19.81 -24.35
CA SER A 379 7.72 -19.37 -25.44
C SER A 379 8.00 -17.86 -25.50
N GLY A 380 7.27 -17.03 -24.76
CA GLY A 380 7.44 -15.57 -24.72
C GLY A 380 6.32 -14.76 -25.39
N LYS A 381 5.21 -15.41 -25.80
CA LYS A 381 4.07 -14.73 -26.45
C LYS A 381 3.50 -13.57 -25.64
N SER A 382 3.20 -13.78 -24.36
CA SER A 382 2.70 -12.74 -23.48
C SER A 382 3.77 -11.68 -23.15
N THR A 383 5.06 -12.00 -23.34
CA THR A 383 6.16 -11.01 -23.25
C THR A 383 6.13 -10.07 -24.46
N LEU A 384 5.86 -10.60 -25.66
CA LEU A 384 5.66 -9.79 -26.85
C LEU A 384 4.46 -8.83 -26.66
N ALA A 385 3.32 -9.35 -26.17
CA ALA A 385 2.16 -8.51 -25.84
C ALA A 385 2.52 -7.42 -24.81
N ALA A 386 3.28 -7.76 -23.76
CA ALA A 386 3.71 -6.81 -22.75
C ALA A 386 4.61 -5.68 -23.30
N VAL A 387 5.47 -5.98 -24.28
CA VAL A 387 6.27 -4.95 -24.97
C VAL A 387 5.37 -4.08 -25.85
N LEU A 388 4.45 -4.66 -26.62
CA LEU A 388 3.51 -3.92 -27.47
C LEU A 388 2.59 -3.00 -26.66
N PHE A 389 2.07 -3.45 -25.52
CA PHE A 389 1.29 -2.63 -24.59
C PHE A 389 2.13 -1.63 -23.77
N ARG A 390 3.44 -1.57 -24.01
CA ARG A 390 4.34 -0.72 -23.20
C ARG A 390 4.22 -1.00 -21.70
N PHE A 391 4.06 -2.28 -21.32
CA PHE A 391 4.21 -2.75 -19.94
C PHE A 391 5.65 -3.15 -19.62
N LEU A 392 6.44 -3.42 -20.67
CA LEU A 392 7.85 -3.79 -20.57
C LEU A 392 8.64 -3.04 -21.65
N ASP A 393 9.76 -2.40 -21.28
CA ASP A 393 10.69 -1.82 -22.23
C ASP A 393 11.57 -2.89 -22.88
N PRO A 394 11.86 -2.79 -24.18
CA PRO A 394 12.85 -3.64 -24.81
C PRO A 394 14.25 -3.37 -24.22
N VAL A 395 15.02 -4.43 -24.04
CA VAL A 395 16.44 -4.35 -23.67
C VAL A 395 17.29 -3.93 -24.88
N ALA A 396 16.93 -4.43 -26.06
CA ALA A 396 17.55 -4.07 -27.34
C ALA A 396 16.53 -4.23 -28.49
N GLY A 397 16.85 -3.67 -29.63
CA GLY A 397 15.97 -3.64 -30.81
C GLY A 397 15.03 -2.45 -30.79
N SER A 398 14.10 -2.43 -31.74
CA SER A 398 13.16 -1.33 -31.95
C SER A 398 11.75 -1.84 -32.27
N VAL A 399 10.74 -1.05 -31.88
CA VAL A 399 9.33 -1.25 -32.24
C VAL A 399 8.79 0.07 -32.79
N THR A 400 8.47 0.10 -34.07
CA THR A 400 8.03 1.32 -34.76
C THR A 400 6.62 1.16 -35.32
N LEU A 401 5.83 2.25 -35.27
CA LEU A 401 4.56 2.39 -35.97
C LEU A 401 4.64 3.54 -36.96
N GLY A 402 4.41 3.25 -38.25
CA GLY A 402 4.57 4.23 -39.31
C GLY A 402 5.97 4.89 -39.32
N GLY A 403 7.02 4.12 -39.02
CA GLY A 403 8.41 4.58 -38.93
C GLY A 403 8.77 5.34 -37.64
N ARG A 404 7.84 5.53 -36.68
CA ARG A 404 8.11 6.20 -35.41
C ARG A 404 8.34 5.20 -34.30
N GLU A 405 9.45 5.34 -33.56
CA GLU A 405 9.84 4.46 -32.45
C GLU A 405 8.91 4.61 -31.24
N LEU A 406 8.27 3.52 -30.83
CA LEU A 406 7.34 3.51 -29.71
C LEU A 406 8.05 3.61 -28.36
N ALA A 407 9.26 3.07 -28.24
CA ALA A 407 10.01 3.07 -26.98
C ALA A 407 10.44 4.48 -26.54
N THR A 408 10.46 5.46 -27.45
CA THR A 408 10.78 6.86 -27.15
C THR A 408 9.58 7.70 -26.73
N ARG A 409 8.39 7.11 -26.67
CA ARG A 409 7.14 7.81 -26.38
C ARG A 409 6.63 7.51 -24.97
N PRO A 410 5.85 8.42 -24.37
CA PRO A 410 5.11 8.12 -23.14
C PRO A 410 4.22 6.89 -23.32
N PRO A 411 4.15 5.99 -22.33
CA PRO A 411 3.31 4.79 -22.41
C PRO A 411 1.85 5.06 -22.78
N ASP A 412 1.28 6.14 -22.23
CA ASP A 412 -0.14 6.48 -22.48
C ASP A 412 -0.39 6.94 -23.92
N GLU A 413 0.60 7.56 -24.58
CA GLU A 413 0.53 7.90 -26.01
C GLU A 413 0.56 6.63 -26.86
N VAL A 414 1.45 5.69 -26.52
CA VAL A 414 1.56 4.40 -27.23
C VAL A 414 0.27 3.59 -27.09
N ARG A 415 -0.32 3.54 -25.89
CA ARG A 415 -1.54 2.77 -25.63
C ARG A 415 -2.79 3.31 -26.33
N ARG A 416 -2.76 4.56 -26.82
CA ARG A 416 -3.84 5.08 -27.68
C ARG A 416 -3.77 4.54 -29.10
N VAL A 417 -2.57 4.19 -29.59
CA VAL A 417 -2.38 3.69 -30.95
C VAL A 417 -2.13 2.19 -31.02
N VAL A 418 -1.59 1.59 -29.95
CA VAL A 418 -1.42 0.14 -29.79
C VAL A 418 -2.16 -0.28 -28.51
N SER A 419 -3.32 -0.86 -28.65
CA SER A 419 -4.18 -1.28 -27.54
C SER A 419 -4.76 -2.66 -27.82
N GLY A 420 -5.49 -3.21 -26.85
CA GLY A 420 -6.08 -4.54 -27.05
C GLY A 420 -6.49 -5.24 -25.77
N VAL A 421 -6.52 -6.55 -25.82
CA VAL A 421 -6.97 -7.43 -24.74
C VAL A 421 -5.82 -8.28 -24.25
N PRO A 422 -5.36 -8.11 -22.99
CA PRO A 422 -4.38 -9.01 -22.39
C PRO A 422 -4.99 -10.40 -22.14
N ALA A 423 -4.16 -11.39 -21.87
CA ALA A 423 -4.56 -12.79 -21.66
C ALA A 423 -5.64 -12.98 -20.58
N ASP A 424 -5.59 -12.20 -19.52
CA ASP A 424 -6.58 -12.21 -18.43
C ASP A 424 -7.15 -10.79 -18.22
N PRO A 425 -8.18 -10.39 -19.00
CA PRO A 425 -8.76 -9.07 -18.91
C PRO A 425 -9.64 -8.95 -17.67
N HIS A 426 -9.31 -8.01 -16.79
CA HIS A 426 -10.10 -7.76 -15.60
C HIS A 426 -11.45 -7.10 -15.93
N VAL A 427 -12.52 -7.63 -15.34
CA VAL A 427 -13.87 -7.03 -15.38
C VAL A 427 -14.17 -6.48 -13.99
N PHE A 428 -14.40 -5.17 -13.90
CA PHE A 428 -14.65 -4.49 -12.64
C PHE A 428 -16.06 -4.75 -12.14
N ASP A 429 -16.24 -4.91 -10.84
CA ASP A 429 -17.54 -5.09 -10.18
C ASP A 429 -18.36 -3.79 -10.24
N SER A 430 -19.06 -3.61 -11.36
CA SER A 430 -19.78 -2.40 -11.72
C SER A 430 -20.76 -2.73 -12.86
N THR A 431 -21.32 -1.71 -13.50
CA THR A 431 -22.17 -1.88 -14.69
C THR A 431 -21.35 -2.10 -15.97
N VAL A 432 -22.00 -2.58 -17.02
CA VAL A 432 -21.42 -2.66 -18.37
C VAL A 432 -20.96 -1.27 -18.84
N ARG A 433 -21.78 -0.23 -18.64
CA ARG A 433 -21.48 1.17 -18.92
C ARG A 433 -20.16 1.62 -18.33
N GLU A 434 -19.99 1.47 -17.01
CA GLU A 434 -18.79 1.87 -16.30
C GLU A 434 -17.55 1.08 -16.77
N ASN A 435 -17.73 -0.19 -17.04
CA ASN A 435 -16.69 -1.02 -17.61
C ASN A 435 -16.24 -0.55 -19.00
N LEU A 436 -17.13 -0.09 -19.85
CA LEU A 436 -16.81 0.44 -21.18
C LEU A 436 -16.19 1.84 -21.12
N ARG A 437 -16.69 2.71 -20.23
CA ARG A 437 -16.16 4.07 -20.02
C ARG A 437 -14.73 4.13 -19.50
N LEU A 438 -14.18 3.03 -18.99
CA LEU A 438 -12.75 2.95 -18.70
C LEU A 438 -11.88 3.21 -19.94
N ALA A 439 -12.35 2.81 -21.11
CA ALA A 439 -11.65 2.98 -22.38
C ALA A 439 -11.95 4.32 -23.06
N ALA A 440 -13.18 4.81 -22.91
CA ALA A 440 -13.67 6.04 -23.51
C ALA A 440 -14.62 6.76 -22.53
N PRO A 441 -14.09 7.59 -21.60
CA PRO A 441 -14.88 8.24 -20.55
C PRO A 441 -16.01 9.12 -21.10
N ASP A 442 -15.79 9.74 -22.25
CA ASP A 442 -16.70 10.69 -22.89
C ASP A 442 -17.64 10.05 -23.93
N ALA A 443 -17.57 8.72 -24.12
CA ALA A 443 -18.42 8.02 -25.09
C ALA A 443 -19.89 8.12 -24.72
N THR A 444 -20.73 8.41 -25.73
CA THR A 444 -22.17 8.46 -25.58
C THR A 444 -22.76 7.05 -25.41
N ASP A 445 -23.95 6.94 -24.85
CA ASP A 445 -24.65 5.66 -24.75
C ASP A 445 -24.92 5.01 -26.11
N ALA A 446 -25.04 5.84 -27.15
CA ALA A 446 -25.16 5.37 -28.54
C ALA A 446 -23.89 4.68 -29.01
N ASP A 447 -22.71 5.28 -28.73
CA ASP A 447 -21.39 4.71 -29.05
C ASP A 447 -21.16 3.40 -28.28
N LEU A 448 -21.46 3.40 -26.97
CA LEU A 448 -21.35 2.21 -26.13
C LEU A 448 -22.25 1.07 -26.62
N SER A 449 -23.47 1.39 -26.99
CA SER A 449 -24.42 0.39 -27.55
C SER A 449 -23.98 -0.08 -28.93
N ALA A 450 -23.42 0.80 -29.76
CA ALA A 450 -22.89 0.44 -31.07
C ALA A 450 -21.72 -0.55 -30.98
N VAL A 451 -20.78 -0.32 -30.06
CA VAL A 451 -19.65 -1.25 -29.88
C VAL A 451 -20.11 -2.59 -29.31
N LEU A 452 -21.10 -2.63 -28.40
CA LEU A 452 -21.66 -3.88 -27.91
C LEU A 452 -22.31 -4.70 -29.05
N ARG A 453 -23.01 -4.06 -29.97
CA ARG A 453 -23.55 -4.75 -31.16
C ARG A 453 -22.45 -5.33 -32.04
N ARG A 454 -21.34 -4.57 -32.25
CA ARG A 454 -20.20 -5.02 -33.06
C ARG A 454 -19.51 -6.28 -32.48
N VAL A 455 -19.52 -6.46 -31.16
CA VAL A 455 -18.93 -7.64 -30.51
C VAL A 455 -19.95 -8.72 -30.16
N GLY A 456 -21.15 -8.68 -30.76
CA GLY A 456 -22.21 -9.69 -30.53
C GLY A 456 -22.81 -9.66 -29.12
N LEU A 457 -22.82 -8.51 -28.45
CA LEU A 457 -23.43 -8.29 -27.12
C LEU A 457 -24.63 -7.35 -27.15
N ALA A 458 -25.38 -7.31 -28.26
CA ALA A 458 -26.54 -6.43 -28.46
C ALA A 458 -27.62 -6.56 -27.37
N GLY A 459 -27.79 -7.74 -26.79
CA GLY A 459 -28.76 -8.02 -25.73
C GLY A 459 -28.29 -7.62 -24.30
N LEU A 460 -27.06 -7.15 -24.15
CA LEU A 460 -26.52 -6.78 -22.85
C LEU A 460 -26.81 -5.29 -22.58
N GLY A 461 -27.66 -5.01 -21.58
CA GLY A 461 -28.00 -3.63 -21.20
C GLY A 461 -26.80 -2.89 -20.60
N LEU A 462 -26.69 -1.59 -20.88
CA LEU A 462 -25.59 -0.76 -20.34
C LEU A 462 -25.59 -0.69 -18.81
N ASP A 463 -26.75 -0.73 -18.18
CA ASP A 463 -26.90 -0.66 -16.72
C ASP A 463 -26.89 -2.05 -16.05
N ALA A 464 -26.66 -3.12 -16.82
CA ALA A 464 -26.51 -4.46 -16.27
C ALA A 464 -25.27 -4.55 -15.42
N GLU A 465 -25.41 -5.02 -14.17
CA GLU A 465 -24.30 -5.30 -13.29
C GLU A 465 -23.57 -6.58 -13.70
N VAL A 466 -22.27 -6.53 -13.80
CA VAL A 466 -21.46 -7.67 -14.24
C VAL A 466 -20.96 -8.55 -13.09
N GLY A 467 -21.01 -8.03 -11.85
CA GLY A 467 -20.53 -8.70 -10.62
C GLY A 467 -19.01 -8.77 -10.51
N ALA A 468 -18.53 -9.21 -9.34
CA ALA A 468 -17.10 -9.34 -9.07
C ALA A 468 -16.42 -10.23 -10.13
N HIS A 469 -15.34 -9.72 -10.74
CA HIS A 469 -14.62 -10.39 -11.84
C HIS A 469 -15.53 -10.81 -13.03
N GLY A 470 -16.67 -10.17 -13.19
CA GLY A 470 -17.63 -10.51 -14.22
C GLY A 470 -18.37 -11.82 -13.97
N ALA A 471 -18.62 -12.17 -12.70
CA ALA A 471 -19.26 -13.45 -12.31
C ALA A 471 -20.66 -13.65 -12.90
N ARG A 472 -21.36 -12.56 -13.27
CA ARG A 472 -22.69 -12.61 -13.91
C ARG A 472 -22.62 -12.77 -15.45
N LEU A 473 -21.42 -12.78 -16.02
CA LEU A 473 -21.19 -12.94 -17.46
C LEU A 473 -20.60 -14.32 -17.76
N SER A 474 -20.98 -14.89 -18.91
CA SER A 474 -20.29 -16.08 -19.42
C SER A 474 -18.83 -15.76 -19.78
N GLY A 475 -17.99 -16.78 -19.93
CA GLY A 475 -16.59 -16.59 -20.36
C GLY A 475 -16.48 -15.84 -21.69
N GLY A 476 -17.32 -16.20 -22.67
CA GLY A 476 -17.40 -15.52 -23.96
C GLY A 476 -17.85 -14.06 -23.85
N MET A 477 -18.88 -13.77 -23.02
CA MET A 477 -19.34 -12.39 -22.79
C MET A 477 -18.25 -11.52 -22.15
N ARG A 478 -17.50 -12.05 -21.18
CA ARG A 478 -16.38 -11.33 -20.56
C ARG A 478 -15.30 -10.96 -21.59
N ARG A 479 -14.93 -11.90 -22.47
CA ARG A 479 -13.97 -11.66 -23.56
C ARG A 479 -14.48 -10.61 -24.55
N ARG A 480 -15.71 -10.74 -25.02
CA ARG A 480 -16.35 -9.76 -25.92
C ARG A 480 -16.42 -8.37 -25.29
N LEU A 481 -16.72 -8.25 -23.99
CA LEU A 481 -16.72 -6.98 -23.27
C LEU A 481 -15.31 -6.35 -23.23
N ALA A 482 -14.27 -7.16 -23.02
CA ALA A 482 -12.88 -6.69 -23.06
C ALA A 482 -12.49 -6.19 -24.46
N VAL A 483 -12.94 -6.88 -25.53
CA VAL A 483 -12.71 -6.43 -26.90
C VAL A 483 -13.49 -5.15 -27.20
N ALA A 484 -14.73 -5.02 -26.72
CA ALA A 484 -15.50 -3.78 -26.84
C ALA A 484 -14.74 -2.57 -26.25
N ARG A 485 -14.08 -2.75 -25.09
CA ARG A 485 -13.18 -1.73 -24.51
C ARG A 485 -12.05 -1.38 -25.47
N ALA A 486 -11.36 -2.38 -26.02
CA ALA A 486 -10.24 -2.16 -26.91
C ALA A 486 -10.67 -1.44 -28.21
N LEU A 487 -11.84 -1.77 -28.74
CA LEU A 487 -12.41 -1.13 -29.93
C LEU A 487 -12.85 0.33 -29.70
N LEU A 488 -13.29 0.68 -28.49
CA LEU A 488 -13.62 2.06 -28.13
C LEU A 488 -12.41 2.98 -28.11
N VAL A 489 -11.21 2.46 -27.87
CA VAL A 489 -9.95 3.22 -27.97
C VAL A 489 -9.64 3.58 -29.43
N ASP A 490 -10.16 2.83 -30.38
CA ASP A 490 -9.89 2.92 -31.84
C ASP A 490 -8.39 2.87 -32.19
N PRO A 491 -7.64 1.83 -31.74
CA PRO A 491 -6.20 1.77 -31.94
C PRO A 491 -5.84 1.44 -33.39
N ALA A 492 -4.66 1.90 -33.83
CA ALA A 492 -4.06 1.52 -35.12
C ALA A 492 -3.73 0.03 -35.18
N VAL A 493 -3.20 -0.49 -34.05
CA VAL A 493 -2.83 -1.90 -33.87
C VAL A 493 -3.60 -2.49 -32.70
N LEU A 494 -4.42 -3.51 -32.98
CA LEU A 494 -5.15 -4.26 -31.98
C LEU A 494 -4.39 -5.53 -31.59
N VAL A 495 -3.94 -5.63 -30.34
CA VAL A 495 -3.25 -6.81 -29.82
C VAL A 495 -4.23 -7.65 -29.00
N LEU A 496 -4.41 -8.91 -29.39
CA LEU A 496 -5.32 -9.85 -28.73
C LEU A 496 -4.50 -11.04 -28.18
N ASP A 497 -4.33 -11.11 -26.86
CA ASP A 497 -3.58 -12.19 -26.20
C ASP A 497 -4.57 -13.26 -25.68
N GLU A 498 -4.59 -14.42 -26.35
CA GLU A 498 -5.43 -15.60 -26.05
C GLU A 498 -6.94 -15.26 -25.95
N PRO A 499 -7.55 -14.59 -26.94
CA PRO A 499 -8.93 -14.08 -26.86
C PRO A 499 -9.97 -15.19 -26.80
N THR A 500 -9.65 -16.39 -27.21
CA THR A 500 -10.56 -17.57 -27.28
C THR A 500 -10.25 -18.65 -26.24
N ALA A 501 -9.30 -18.40 -25.33
CA ALA A 501 -8.93 -19.41 -24.32
C ALA A 501 -10.13 -19.79 -23.42
N HIS A 502 -10.24 -21.08 -23.10
CA HIS A 502 -11.28 -21.67 -22.24
C HIS A 502 -12.72 -21.57 -22.79
N LEU A 503 -12.89 -21.39 -24.11
CA LEU A 503 -14.19 -21.46 -24.77
C LEU A 503 -14.35 -22.84 -25.43
N ASP A 504 -15.59 -23.33 -25.46
CA ASP A 504 -15.97 -24.49 -26.27
C ASP A 504 -15.83 -24.17 -27.77
N ALA A 505 -15.76 -25.18 -28.62
CA ALA A 505 -15.43 -25.02 -30.04
C ALA A 505 -16.40 -24.09 -30.79
N ASP A 506 -17.71 -24.22 -30.57
CA ASP A 506 -18.72 -23.42 -31.28
C ASP A 506 -18.72 -21.96 -30.81
N THR A 507 -18.61 -21.73 -29.51
CA THR A 507 -18.49 -20.36 -28.94
C THR A 507 -17.18 -19.72 -29.37
N ARG A 508 -16.09 -20.46 -29.41
CA ARG A 508 -14.77 -20.01 -29.83
C ARG A 508 -14.81 -19.46 -31.27
N ASP A 509 -15.34 -20.27 -32.22
CA ASP A 509 -15.37 -19.90 -33.64
C ASP A 509 -16.24 -18.66 -33.85
N THR A 510 -17.42 -18.59 -33.22
CA THR A 510 -18.29 -17.43 -33.26
C THR A 510 -17.60 -16.19 -32.68
N VAL A 511 -16.95 -16.30 -31.52
CA VAL A 511 -16.25 -15.18 -30.89
C VAL A 511 -15.10 -14.70 -31.77
N LEU A 512 -14.34 -15.59 -32.37
CA LEU A 512 -13.22 -15.25 -33.23
C LEU A 512 -13.68 -14.50 -34.50
N ASP A 513 -14.73 -14.98 -35.15
CA ASP A 513 -15.30 -14.33 -36.34
C ASP A 513 -15.84 -12.94 -36.01
N ASP A 514 -16.58 -12.81 -34.91
CA ASP A 514 -17.07 -11.52 -34.40
C ASP A 514 -15.93 -10.55 -34.10
N LEU A 515 -14.81 -11.03 -33.49
CA LEU A 515 -13.65 -10.22 -33.14
C LEU A 515 -12.93 -9.71 -34.36
N LEU A 516 -12.66 -10.59 -35.33
CA LEU A 516 -11.97 -10.22 -36.58
C LEU A 516 -12.84 -9.29 -37.44
N ALA A 517 -14.14 -9.55 -37.53
CA ALA A 517 -15.06 -8.65 -38.21
C ALA A 517 -15.14 -7.27 -37.55
N ALA A 518 -15.18 -7.22 -36.21
CA ALA A 518 -15.15 -5.97 -35.45
C ALA A 518 -13.81 -5.21 -35.58
N ALA A 519 -12.72 -5.91 -35.84
CA ALA A 519 -11.38 -5.34 -36.04
C ALA A 519 -11.10 -4.94 -37.49
N ALA A 520 -12.04 -5.13 -38.42
CA ALA A 520 -11.85 -4.81 -39.83
C ALA A 520 -11.30 -3.40 -40.06
N GLY A 521 -10.28 -3.28 -40.93
CA GLY A 521 -9.57 -2.04 -41.25
C GLY A 521 -8.52 -1.61 -40.23
N ARG A 522 -8.22 -2.44 -39.22
CA ARG A 522 -7.10 -2.26 -38.26
C ARG A 522 -6.07 -3.37 -38.44
N SER A 523 -4.82 -3.09 -38.11
CA SER A 523 -3.81 -4.14 -38.00
C SER A 523 -4.07 -4.96 -36.73
N VAL A 524 -4.02 -6.28 -36.81
CA VAL A 524 -4.28 -7.19 -35.69
C VAL A 524 -3.06 -8.06 -35.43
N VAL A 525 -2.60 -8.08 -34.17
CA VAL A 525 -1.63 -9.07 -33.67
C VAL A 525 -2.36 -10.02 -32.74
N LEU A 526 -2.65 -11.21 -33.23
CA LEU A 526 -3.38 -12.23 -32.52
C LEU A 526 -2.41 -13.26 -31.93
N ILE A 527 -2.30 -13.28 -30.62
CA ILE A 527 -1.43 -14.22 -29.90
C ILE A 527 -2.29 -15.39 -29.43
N THR A 528 -1.98 -16.60 -29.87
CA THR A 528 -2.79 -17.78 -29.55
C THR A 528 -2.00 -19.08 -29.69
N HIS A 529 -2.52 -20.13 -29.10
CA HIS A 529 -2.12 -21.51 -29.37
C HIS A 529 -3.19 -22.31 -30.13
N ASP A 530 -4.30 -21.65 -30.51
CA ASP A 530 -5.46 -22.28 -31.13
C ASP A 530 -5.27 -22.45 -32.65
N PRO A 531 -5.34 -23.69 -33.18
CA PRO A 531 -5.20 -23.94 -34.62
C PRO A 531 -6.32 -23.32 -35.46
N ALA A 532 -7.53 -23.11 -34.91
CA ALA A 532 -8.66 -22.58 -35.65
C ALA A 532 -8.46 -21.14 -36.15
N VAL A 533 -7.49 -20.42 -35.58
CA VAL A 533 -7.10 -19.06 -35.95
C VAL A 533 -6.29 -19.03 -37.27
N LEU A 534 -5.57 -20.10 -37.56
CA LEU A 534 -4.54 -20.12 -38.61
C LEU A 534 -5.08 -19.83 -40.01
N ASP A 535 -6.31 -20.25 -40.29
CA ASP A 535 -6.97 -20.09 -41.59
C ASP A 535 -7.75 -18.76 -41.71
N ARG A 536 -7.79 -17.95 -40.63
CA ARG A 536 -8.55 -16.70 -40.53
C ARG A 536 -7.70 -15.42 -40.50
N VAL A 537 -6.37 -15.58 -40.65
CA VAL A 537 -5.40 -14.48 -40.62
C VAL A 537 -4.52 -14.49 -41.87
N ASP A 538 -3.95 -13.32 -42.20
CA ASP A 538 -3.14 -13.14 -43.42
C ASP A 538 -1.74 -13.79 -43.28
N ALA A 539 -1.18 -13.79 -42.08
CA ALA A 539 0.14 -14.38 -41.83
C ALA A 539 0.20 -15.06 -40.46
N VAL A 540 0.97 -16.16 -40.40
CA VAL A 540 1.20 -16.93 -39.16
C VAL A 540 2.71 -17.01 -38.89
N HIS A 541 3.08 -16.62 -37.65
CA HIS A 541 4.43 -16.72 -37.14
C HIS A 541 4.50 -17.65 -35.94
N THR A 542 5.50 -18.52 -35.90
CA THR A 542 5.72 -19.42 -34.74
C THR A 542 6.83 -18.84 -33.87
N LEU A 543 6.53 -18.59 -32.60
CA LEU A 543 7.51 -18.16 -31.60
C LEU A 543 8.14 -19.39 -30.92
N ARG A 544 9.45 -19.57 -31.15
CA ARG A 544 10.27 -20.62 -30.55
C ARG A 544 11.60 -20.01 -30.09
N ASP A 545 12.03 -20.37 -28.89
CA ASP A 545 13.30 -19.93 -28.29
C ASP A 545 13.54 -18.41 -28.36
N GLY A 546 12.46 -17.64 -28.16
CA GLY A 546 12.49 -16.18 -28.19
C GLY A 546 12.59 -15.54 -29.58
N ARG A 547 12.47 -16.32 -30.64
CA ARG A 547 12.53 -15.87 -32.05
C ARG A 547 11.26 -16.22 -32.81
N LEU A 548 10.90 -15.41 -33.80
CA LEU A 548 9.79 -15.68 -34.70
C LEU A 548 10.27 -16.35 -35.98
N HIS A 549 9.53 -17.37 -36.40
CA HIS A 549 9.69 -18.05 -37.65
C HIS A 549 8.38 -17.94 -38.44
N ARG A 550 8.43 -17.37 -39.63
CA ARG A 550 7.26 -17.32 -40.52
C ARG A 550 6.89 -18.73 -40.96
N ARG A 551 5.63 -19.13 -40.78
CA ARG A 551 5.14 -20.42 -41.26
C ARG A 551 4.87 -20.29 -42.76
N ALA A 552 5.56 -21.07 -43.57
CA ALA A 552 5.28 -21.16 -44.99
C ALA A 552 3.92 -21.83 -45.22
N GLY A 553 2.93 -21.12 -45.77
CA GLY A 553 1.65 -21.73 -46.16
C GLY A 553 0.39 -21.12 -45.61
N ALA A 554 0.24 -19.78 -45.60
CA ALA A 554 -1.07 -19.12 -45.51
C ALA A 554 -1.13 -18.05 -46.60
N GLY A 555 -1.20 -18.48 -47.83
CA GLY A 555 -1.44 -17.63 -48.98
C GLY A 555 -2.48 -18.31 -49.85
N HIS A 556 -3.65 -17.70 -50.00
CA HIS A 556 -4.72 -17.97 -50.96
C HIS A 556 -4.67 -19.35 -51.61
N ARG A 557 -5.45 -20.32 -51.13
CA ARG A 557 -5.88 -21.47 -51.90
C ARG A 557 -7.41 -21.47 -52.05
N ALA A 558 -7.83 -21.03 -53.21
CA ALA A 558 -9.00 -21.63 -53.83
C ALA A 558 -8.73 -23.12 -54.07
N GLY A 559 -9.54 -24.00 -53.49
CA GLY A 559 -9.78 -25.35 -53.96
C GLY A 559 -8.76 -26.45 -53.68
N THR A 560 -9.29 -27.51 -53.08
CA THR A 560 -8.84 -28.90 -52.91
C THR A 560 -7.96 -29.22 -51.69
N GLY A 561 -8.56 -29.99 -50.76
CA GLY A 561 -7.88 -30.51 -49.59
C GLY A 561 -6.84 -31.58 -49.85
N PRO A 562 -6.00 -31.85 -48.91
CA PRO A 562 -5.78 -33.22 -48.49
C PRO A 562 -5.76 -33.44 -46.97
N SER A 563 -6.19 -34.67 -46.66
CA SER A 563 -6.16 -35.42 -45.42
C SER A 563 -4.96 -35.14 -44.51
N TYR A 564 -5.23 -34.86 -43.21
CA TYR A 564 -4.21 -34.75 -42.17
C TYR A 564 -4.19 -36.02 -41.32
N ALA A 565 -3.06 -36.75 -41.42
CA ALA A 565 -2.70 -37.81 -40.47
C ALA A 565 -1.93 -37.17 -39.30
N ALA A 566 -2.37 -37.44 -38.08
CA ALA A 566 -1.70 -37.05 -36.85
C ALA A 566 -0.44 -37.89 -36.61
N PRO A 567 0.68 -37.35 -36.16
CA PRO A 567 1.75 -38.19 -35.61
C PRO A 567 1.53 -38.34 -34.09
N ASN A 568 1.46 -39.58 -33.65
CA ASN A 568 1.60 -40.06 -32.27
C ASN A 568 3.00 -39.73 -31.75
N ALA A 569 3.07 -39.17 -30.53
CA ALA A 569 3.87 -39.52 -29.35
C ALA A 569 3.85 -38.34 -28.35
#